data_b4f86c70ac6bc760cc9ae5fc35080127
#
_entry.id   b4f86c70ac6bc760cc9ae5fc35080127
#
_cell.length_a   1.000
_cell.length_b   1.000
_cell.length_c   1.000
_cell.angle_alpha   90.00
_cell.angle_beta   90.00
_cell.angle_gamma   90.00
#
_symmetry.space_group_name_H-M   'P 1'
#
loop_
_entity.id
_entity.type
_entity.pdbx_description
1 polymer ?
#
loop_
_entity_poly.entity_id
_entity_poly.type
_entity_poly.pdbx_seq_one_letter_code
_entity_poly.pdbx_strand_id
1 'polypeptide(L)'
;MDDYRIQTTKDGSLSLYSLSYEEGFHDKDGALRESISKYLLPAQLEQFSTTEKIVVLDVCIGLGYNTGCILEKLFQSNIKIEWHGLEIDQRPLNLALNQKIFQKIWSPKLLHFFNCINKSGEWTDGFNEGNIHWGDARQKIYEIQDSLKFDLILLDPFSPQKCPELWSEEFISVLTEKLSIKGRLITYSTAASIRASFKRAGLKIYSIVPLIDNQNKWSSGTVAMRKELEEHFISENCQFKELSTREIEHLATRSSIPYRDPTGK
;
A
#
# COMPACT_ATOMS: atom_id res chain seq x y z
N MET A 1 -4.22 3.31 27.90
CA MET A 1 -5.44 2.56 27.58
C MET A 1 -5.24 1.95 26.22
N ASP A 2 -5.61 0.71 26.04
CA ASP A 2 -5.33 -0.03 24.80
C ASP A 2 -6.27 0.47 23.69
N ASP A 3 -5.74 1.29 22.75
CA ASP A 3 -6.49 1.79 21.60
C ASP A 3 -6.77 0.70 20.57
N TYR A 4 -6.23 -0.50 20.79
CA TYR A 4 -6.33 -1.62 19.85
C TYR A 4 -6.87 -2.89 20.51
N ARG A 5 -7.76 -3.59 19.78
CA ARG A 5 -8.20 -4.94 20.13
C ARG A 5 -7.58 -5.93 19.16
N ILE A 6 -6.90 -6.95 19.70
CA ILE A 6 -6.34 -8.05 18.90
C ILE A 6 -7.48 -8.88 18.33
N GLN A 7 -7.38 -9.20 17.04
CA GLN A 7 -8.30 -10.04 16.28
C GLN A 7 -7.53 -11.12 15.52
N THR A 8 -8.17 -12.24 15.26
CA THR A 8 -7.67 -13.24 14.31
C THR A 8 -8.65 -13.31 13.15
N THR A 9 -8.15 -13.24 11.95
CA THR A 9 -8.95 -13.31 10.72
C THR A 9 -9.20 -14.75 10.31
N LYS A 10 -10.08 -14.99 9.32
CA LYS A 10 -10.45 -16.36 8.91
C LYS A 10 -9.29 -17.18 8.34
N ASP A 11 -8.28 -16.53 7.74
CA ASP A 11 -7.06 -17.20 7.25
C ASP A 11 -6.06 -17.52 8.37
N GLY A 12 -6.42 -17.22 9.62
CA GLY A 12 -5.60 -17.44 10.80
C GLY A 12 -4.56 -16.34 11.06
N SER A 13 -4.49 -15.31 10.24
CA SER A 13 -3.54 -14.20 10.45
C SER A 13 -4.00 -13.26 11.56
N LEU A 14 -3.03 -12.57 12.17
CA LEU A 14 -3.26 -11.54 13.18
C LEU A 14 -3.85 -10.28 12.53
N SER A 15 -4.81 -9.65 13.19
CA SER A 15 -5.27 -8.30 12.86
C SER A 15 -5.54 -7.51 14.14
N LEU A 16 -5.80 -6.22 13.96
CA LEU A 16 -6.21 -5.32 15.04
C LEU A 16 -7.50 -4.60 14.66
N TYR A 17 -8.25 -4.19 15.68
CA TYR A 17 -9.33 -3.23 15.55
C TYR A 17 -8.94 -1.95 16.28
N SER A 18 -8.95 -0.82 15.59
CA SER A 18 -8.70 0.49 16.17
C SER A 18 -9.97 1.03 16.83
N LEU A 19 -9.87 1.39 18.12
CA LEU A 19 -10.97 2.04 18.83
C LEU A 19 -11.09 3.52 18.42
N SER A 20 -9.99 4.17 18.09
CA SER A 20 -9.95 5.57 17.69
C SER A 20 -10.55 5.80 16.30
N TYR A 21 -10.27 4.89 15.36
CA TYR A 21 -10.83 4.94 14.00
C TYR A 21 -12.12 4.15 13.87
N GLU A 22 -12.50 3.33 14.89
CA GLU A 22 -13.66 2.44 14.86
C GLU A 22 -13.66 1.51 13.61
N GLU A 23 -12.48 1.03 13.23
CA GLU A 23 -12.27 0.24 12.02
C GLU A 23 -11.22 -0.86 12.25
N GLY A 24 -11.37 -2.00 11.55
CA GLY A 24 -10.36 -3.05 11.53
C GLY A 24 -9.22 -2.72 10.58
N PHE A 25 -8.00 -3.14 10.92
CA PHE A 25 -6.84 -2.94 10.04
C PHE A 25 -6.94 -3.73 8.73
N HIS A 26 -7.64 -4.85 8.75
CA HIS A 26 -7.74 -5.75 7.58
C HIS A 26 -9.14 -6.33 7.45
N ASP A 27 -9.41 -6.89 6.25
CA ASP A 27 -10.63 -7.65 5.98
C ASP A 27 -10.72 -8.89 6.92
N LYS A 28 -11.93 -9.22 7.35
CA LYS A 28 -12.18 -10.39 8.21
C LYS A 28 -11.80 -11.72 7.55
N ASP A 29 -11.69 -11.75 6.22
CA ASP A 29 -11.35 -12.96 5.46
C ASP A 29 -9.85 -13.31 5.55
N GLY A 30 -8.97 -12.34 5.84
CA GLY A 30 -7.56 -12.62 6.06
C GLY A 30 -6.64 -11.43 5.82
N ALA A 31 -5.82 -11.05 6.80
CA ALA A 31 -4.86 -9.97 6.65
C ALA A 31 -3.74 -10.33 5.65
N LEU A 32 -3.18 -11.53 5.77
CA LEU A 32 -2.16 -12.02 4.83
C LEU A 32 -2.73 -12.21 3.43
N ARG A 33 -3.93 -12.80 3.33
CA ARG A 33 -4.63 -12.99 2.05
C ARG A 33 -4.93 -11.66 1.37
N GLU A 34 -5.34 -10.66 2.13
CA GLU A 34 -5.61 -9.31 1.64
C GLU A 34 -4.36 -8.68 1.04
N SER A 35 -3.24 -8.69 1.77
CA SER A 35 -1.96 -8.15 1.30
C SER A 35 -1.44 -8.86 0.06
N ILE A 36 -1.58 -10.19 -0.02
CA ILE A 36 -1.19 -10.93 -1.22
C ILE A 36 -2.06 -10.52 -2.40
N SER A 37 -3.39 -10.50 -2.24
CA SER A 37 -4.32 -10.32 -3.36
C SER A 37 -4.43 -8.88 -3.84
N LYS A 38 -4.32 -7.90 -2.92
CA LYS A 38 -4.52 -6.49 -3.25
C LYS A 38 -3.24 -5.71 -3.47
N TYR A 39 -2.08 -6.21 -2.98
CA TYR A 39 -0.81 -5.49 -3.05
C TYR A 39 0.30 -6.31 -3.74
N LEU A 40 0.62 -7.53 -3.26
CA LEU A 40 1.72 -8.32 -3.83
C LEU A 40 1.47 -8.72 -5.29
N LEU A 41 0.33 -9.34 -5.58
CA LEU A 41 0.04 -9.80 -6.94
C LEU A 41 -0.11 -8.63 -7.94
N PRO A 42 -0.82 -7.52 -7.61
CA PRO A 42 -0.88 -6.37 -8.50
C PRO A 42 0.45 -5.60 -8.64
N ALA A 43 1.40 -5.79 -7.72
CA ALA A 43 2.72 -5.18 -7.82
C ALA A 43 3.51 -5.73 -9.03
N GLN A 44 3.24 -6.98 -9.46
CA GLN A 44 3.94 -7.61 -10.60
C GLN A 44 5.46 -7.42 -10.51
N LEU A 45 6.06 -7.84 -9.39
CA LEU A 45 7.47 -7.57 -9.06
C LEU A 45 8.45 -8.14 -10.09
N GLU A 46 8.06 -9.15 -10.85
CA GLU A 46 8.83 -9.74 -11.95
C GLU A 46 9.19 -8.72 -13.05
N GLN A 47 8.39 -7.67 -13.20
CA GLN A 47 8.66 -6.61 -14.20
C GLN A 47 9.84 -5.72 -13.81
N PHE A 48 10.25 -5.76 -12.55
CA PHE A 48 11.46 -5.08 -12.06
C PHE A 48 12.70 -5.97 -12.09
N SER A 49 12.62 -7.20 -12.57
CA SER A 49 13.71 -8.20 -12.56
C SER A 49 14.99 -7.75 -13.30
N THR A 50 14.87 -6.80 -14.23
CA THR A 50 15.98 -6.24 -14.99
C THR A 50 16.50 -4.91 -14.43
N THR A 51 15.93 -4.41 -13.35
CA THR A 51 16.39 -3.17 -12.69
C THR A 51 17.50 -3.49 -11.69
N GLU A 52 18.44 -2.55 -11.53
CA GLU A 52 19.49 -2.66 -10.52
C GLU A 52 18.94 -2.36 -9.12
N LYS A 53 17.95 -1.51 -9.02
CA LYS A 53 17.32 -1.07 -7.77
C LYS A 53 15.82 -0.89 -7.95
N ILE A 54 15.07 -1.26 -6.90
CA ILE A 54 13.65 -0.93 -6.72
C ILE A 54 13.47 -0.05 -5.49
N VAL A 55 12.69 1.01 -5.63
CA VAL A 55 12.37 1.94 -4.53
C VAL A 55 10.90 1.79 -4.16
N VAL A 56 10.63 1.46 -2.90
CA VAL A 56 9.29 1.16 -2.38
C VAL A 56 8.90 2.17 -1.32
N LEU A 57 7.68 2.72 -1.43
CA LEU A 57 7.02 3.50 -0.39
C LEU A 57 5.81 2.74 0.14
N ASP A 58 5.72 2.56 1.44
CA ASP A 58 4.54 2.01 2.11
C ASP A 58 3.92 3.10 3.00
N VAL A 59 2.69 3.50 2.67
CA VAL A 59 1.94 4.55 3.38
C VAL A 59 0.89 3.89 4.26
N CYS A 60 1.02 4.07 5.57
CA CYS A 60 0.24 3.41 6.62
C CYS A 60 0.57 1.92 6.72
N ILE A 61 1.75 1.64 7.27
CA ILE A 61 2.31 0.28 7.37
C ILE A 61 1.46 -0.63 8.27
N GLY A 62 0.85 -0.08 9.31
CA GLY A 62 0.03 -0.82 10.26
C GLY A 62 0.78 -1.97 10.91
N LEU A 63 0.32 -3.22 10.70
CA LEU A 63 0.99 -4.42 11.18
C LEU A 63 2.18 -4.85 10.30
N GLY A 64 2.34 -4.28 9.11
CA GLY A 64 3.45 -4.58 8.21
C GLY A 64 3.19 -5.69 7.18
N TYR A 65 1.94 -6.14 6.96
CA TYR A 65 1.67 -7.24 6.01
C TYR A 65 2.01 -6.88 4.58
N ASN A 66 1.69 -5.67 4.11
CA ASN A 66 1.98 -5.24 2.74
C ASN A 66 3.49 -5.17 2.50
N THR A 67 4.21 -4.46 3.36
CA THR A 67 5.68 -4.45 3.37
C THR A 67 6.23 -5.88 3.42
N GLY A 68 5.70 -6.71 4.33
CA GLY A 68 6.15 -8.09 4.51
C GLY A 68 6.05 -8.92 3.23
N CYS A 69 4.89 -8.93 2.59
CA CYS A 69 4.67 -9.67 1.35
C CYS A 69 5.59 -9.20 0.21
N ILE A 70 5.78 -7.89 0.07
CA ILE A 70 6.64 -7.30 -0.99
C ILE A 70 8.12 -7.63 -0.71
N LEU A 71 8.62 -7.35 0.49
CA LEU A 71 10.03 -7.55 0.81
C LEU A 71 10.41 -9.02 0.85
N GLU A 72 9.55 -9.92 1.36
CA GLU A 72 9.79 -11.37 1.36
C GLU A 72 10.04 -11.89 -0.07
N LYS A 73 9.27 -11.37 -1.04
CA LYS A 73 9.44 -11.71 -2.45
C LYS A 73 10.69 -11.08 -3.04
N LEU A 74 10.97 -9.81 -2.75
CA LEU A 74 12.13 -9.09 -3.27
C LEU A 74 13.46 -9.63 -2.69
N PHE A 75 13.48 -10.09 -1.44
CA PHE A 75 14.68 -10.70 -0.84
C PHE A 75 15.15 -11.99 -1.54
N GLN A 76 14.27 -12.60 -2.35
CA GLN A 76 14.62 -13.76 -3.19
C GLN A 76 15.23 -13.35 -4.53
N SER A 77 15.31 -12.06 -4.83
CA SER A 77 15.88 -11.51 -6.06
C SER A 77 17.27 -10.90 -5.79
N ASN A 78 18.02 -10.61 -6.87
CA ASN A 78 19.27 -9.87 -6.81
C ASN A 78 19.10 -8.35 -7.02
N ILE A 79 17.90 -7.83 -6.84
CA ILE A 79 17.59 -6.41 -7.01
C ILE A 79 17.89 -5.70 -5.70
N LYS A 80 18.64 -4.59 -5.74
CA LYS A 80 18.81 -3.73 -4.57
C LYS A 80 17.47 -3.12 -4.18
N ILE A 81 17.14 -3.15 -2.88
CA ILE A 81 15.89 -2.60 -2.34
C ILE A 81 16.21 -1.35 -1.54
N GLU A 82 15.51 -0.26 -1.85
CA GLU A 82 15.41 0.92 -1.00
C GLU A 82 13.94 1.06 -0.58
N TRP A 83 13.68 0.92 0.72
CA TRP A 83 12.33 0.94 1.26
C TRP A 83 12.12 2.13 2.18
N HIS A 84 10.99 2.82 2.01
CA HIS A 84 10.53 3.89 2.89
C HIS A 84 9.14 3.57 3.41
N GLY A 85 8.93 3.84 4.69
CA GLY A 85 7.62 3.73 5.32
C GLY A 85 7.15 5.05 5.90
N LEU A 86 5.86 5.34 5.80
CA LEU A 86 5.19 6.45 6.48
C LEU A 86 4.16 5.87 7.45
N GLU A 87 4.32 6.11 8.74
CA GLU A 87 3.40 5.60 9.75
C GLU A 87 3.29 6.56 10.94
N ILE A 88 2.08 6.78 11.41
CA ILE A 88 1.83 7.70 12.53
C ILE A 88 1.99 7.01 13.89
N ASP A 89 1.75 5.69 13.94
CA ASP A 89 1.69 4.94 15.19
C ASP A 89 2.53 3.66 15.15
N GLN A 90 3.54 3.62 15.99
CA GLN A 90 4.45 2.48 16.13
C GLN A 90 3.80 1.25 16.79
N ARG A 91 2.73 1.44 17.55
CA ARG A 91 2.13 0.40 18.40
C ARG A 91 1.58 -0.80 17.62
N PRO A 92 0.91 -0.65 16.46
CA PRO A 92 0.43 -1.81 15.69
C PRO A 92 1.53 -2.76 15.28
N LEU A 93 2.63 -2.24 14.70
CA LEU A 93 3.79 -3.06 14.32
C LEU A 93 4.43 -3.72 15.56
N ASN A 94 4.62 -2.96 16.63
CA ASN A 94 5.18 -3.49 17.88
C ASN A 94 4.31 -4.61 18.47
N LEU A 95 2.98 -4.45 18.47
CA LEU A 95 2.06 -5.50 18.91
C LEU A 95 2.17 -6.76 18.05
N ALA A 96 2.23 -6.59 16.72
CA ALA A 96 2.37 -7.72 15.79
C ALA A 96 3.68 -8.49 16.02
N LEU A 97 4.79 -7.79 16.16
CA LEU A 97 6.12 -8.38 16.41
C LEU A 97 6.19 -9.19 17.71
N ASN A 98 5.34 -8.91 18.69
CA ASN A 98 5.26 -9.68 19.93
C ASN A 98 4.32 -10.89 19.84
N GLN A 99 3.67 -11.15 18.71
CA GLN A 99 2.76 -12.28 18.50
C GLN A 99 3.42 -13.41 17.72
N LYS A 100 3.49 -14.61 18.32
CA LYS A 100 4.08 -15.78 17.66
C LYS A 100 3.39 -16.15 16.34
N ILE A 101 2.08 -15.89 16.22
CA ILE A 101 1.31 -16.14 15.01
C ILE A 101 1.80 -15.26 13.87
N PHE A 102 2.15 -14.00 14.11
CA PHE A 102 2.73 -13.08 13.14
C PHE A 102 4.18 -13.48 12.80
N GLN A 103 4.99 -13.76 13.83
CA GLN A 103 6.41 -14.12 13.62
C GLN A 103 6.59 -15.36 12.74
N LYS A 104 5.68 -16.35 12.83
CA LYS A 104 5.77 -17.59 12.05
C LYS A 104 5.54 -17.41 10.54
N ILE A 105 4.99 -16.29 10.12
CA ILE A 105 4.70 -16.01 8.70
C ILE A 105 5.98 -15.64 7.95
N TRP A 106 6.92 -14.97 8.62
CA TRP A 106 8.01 -14.25 7.99
C TRP A 106 9.36 -14.94 8.18
N SER A 107 10.25 -14.77 7.19
CA SER A 107 11.64 -15.21 7.30
C SER A 107 12.39 -14.48 8.42
N PRO A 108 13.47 -15.08 8.95
CA PRO A 108 14.32 -14.41 9.95
C PRO A 108 14.88 -13.06 9.47
N LYS A 109 15.20 -12.94 8.16
CA LYS A 109 15.68 -11.69 7.56
C LYS A 109 14.63 -10.60 7.65
N LEU A 110 13.38 -10.90 7.29
CA LEU A 110 12.29 -9.94 7.35
C LEU A 110 11.90 -9.58 8.79
N LEU A 111 11.89 -10.53 9.71
CA LEU A 111 11.69 -10.23 11.12
C LEU A 111 12.79 -9.33 11.68
N HIS A 112 14.03 -9.53 11.26
CA HIS A 112 15.15 -8.63 11.62
C HIS A 112 14.90 -7.23 11.07
N PHE A 113 14.51 -7.09 9.79
CA PHE A 113 14.13 -5.82 9.19
C PHE A 113 13.05 -5.11 10.03
N PHE A 114 11.92 -5.77 10.31
CA PHE A 114 10.83 -5.18 11.09
C PHE A 114 11.28 -4.75 12.50
N ASN A 115 12.10 -5.56 13.17
CA ASN A 115 12.62 -5.20 14.49
C ASN A 115 13.54 -3.97 14.44
N CYS A 116 14.38 -3.85 13.41
CA CYS A 116 15.25 -2.70 13.22
C CYS A 116 14.45 -1.42 12.97
N ILE A 117 13.54 -1.42 11.97
CA ILE A 117 12.73 -0.23 11.67
C ILE A 117 11.84 0.17 12.85
N ASN A 118 11.29 -0.81 13.59
CA ASN A 118 10.47 -0.53 14.77
C ASN A 118 11.29 0.06 15.91
N LYS A 119 12.56 -0.33 16.09
CA LYS A 119 13.40 0.09 17.21
C LYS A 119 14.20 1.37 16.91
N SER A 120 14.82 1.46 15.74
CA SER A 120 15.77 2.51 15.38
C SER A 120 15.28 3.42 14.24
N GLY A 121 14.22 3.04 13.53
CA GLY A 121 13.73 3.78 12.38
C GLY A 121 14.41 3.43 11.07
N GLU A 122 15.48 2.63 11.10
CA GLU A 122 16.30 2.31 9.93
C GLU A 122 16.79 0.86 9.95
N TRP A 123 17.10 0.34 8.77
CA TRP A 123 17.68 -0.98 8.58
C TRP A 123 18.58 -1.01 7.32
N THR A 124 19.64 -1.77 7.41
CA THR A 124 20.45 -2.14 6.24
C THR A 124 21.09 -3.52 6.44
N ASP A 125 21.28 -4.24 5.35
CA ASP A 125 22.10 -5.46 5.29
C ASP A 125 23.40 -5.27 4.48
N GLY A 126 23.74 -4.00 4.18
CA GLY A 126 24.90 -3.62 3.37
C GLY A 126 24.61 -3.57 1.87
N PHE A 127 23.55 -4.22 1.40
CA PHE A 127 23.08 -4.19 0.01
C PHE A 127 21.73 -3.47 -0.11
N ASN A 128 20.81 -3.77 0.79
CA ASN A 128 19.49 -3.18 0.89
C ASN A 128 19.42 -2.14 2.02
N GLU A 129 18.46 -1.24 1.94
CA GLU A 129 18.23 -0.22 2.96
C GLU A 129 16.74 0.03 3.15
N GLY A 130 16.36 0.41 4.38
CA GLY A 130 14.97 0.74 4.74
C GLY A 130 14.92 1.81 5.81
N ASN A 131 14.00 2.76 5.65
CA ASN A 131 13.78 3.85 6.57
C ASN A 131 12.29 4.02 6.84
N ILE A 132 11.90 4.16 8.10
CA ILE A 132 10.54 4.51 8.47
C ILE A 132 10.51 5.95 9.01
N HIS A 133 9.53 6.72 8.56
CA HIS A 133 9.30 8.10 8.97
C HIS A 133 8.05 8.14 9.86
N TRP A 134 8.27 8.19 11.17
CA TRP A 134 7.18 8.21 12.15
C TRP A 134 6.52 9.58 12.23
N GLY A 135 5.21 9.65 12.04
CA GLY A 135 4.38 10.84 12.13
C GLY A 135 3.36 10.96 11.01
N ASP A 136 2.75 12.14 10.89
CA ASP A 136 1.75 12.41 9.84
C ASP A 136 2.38 12.27 8.45
N ALA A 137 1.88 11.32 7.67
CA ALA A 137 2.39 11.00 6.34
C ALA A 137 2.44 12.21 5.41
N ARG A 138 1.50 13.16 5.53
CA ARG A 138 1.46 14.40 4.73
C ARG A 138 2.66 15.32 5.00
N GLN A 139 3.24 15.23 6.19
CA GLN A 139 4.44 15.98 6.57
C GLN A 139 5.70 15.16 6.31
N LYS A 140 5.67 13.89 6.71
CA LYS A 140 6.83 12.99 6.65
C LYS A 140 7.28 12.66 5.23
N ILE A 141 6.38 12.72 4.24
CA ILE A 141 6.73 12.56 2.82
C ILE A 141 7.76 13.60 2.35
N TYR A 142 7.81 14.78 2.93
CA TYR A 142 8.77 15.83 2.60
C TYR A 142 10.13 15.67 3.29
N GLU A 143 10.27 14.76 4.25
CA GLU A 143 11.57 14.38 4.81
C GLU A 143 12.35 13.45 3.85
N ILE A 144 11.65 12.84 2.89
CA ILE A 144 12.25 12.03 1.84
C ILE A 144 12.73 12.94 0.71
N GLN A 145 13.97 12.74 0.29
CA GLN A 145 14.62 13.55 -0.76
C GLN A 145 13.72 13.73 -1.99
N ASP A 146 13.57 14.97 -2.48
CA ASP A 146 12.65 15.31 -3.57
C ASP A 146 12.99 14.63 -4.90
N SER A 147 14.26 14.39 -5.16
CA SER A 147 14.72 13.69 -6.35
C SER A 147 14.42 12.18 -6.33
N LEU A 148 14.15 11.59 -5.16
CA LEU A 148 13.82 10.18 -5.06
C LEU A 148 12.42 9.92 -5.65
N LYS A 149 12.34 8.92 -6.54
CA LYS A 149 11.08 8.47 -7.13
C LYS A 149 10.85 7.02 -6.79
N PHE A 150 9.60 6.68 -6.48
CA PHE A 150 9.19 5.35 -6.06
C PHE A 150 8.69 4.53 -7.24
N ASP A 151 9.18 3.31 -7.36
CA ASP A 151 8.72 2.34 -8.34
C ASP A 151 7.44 1.64 -7.89
N LEU A 152 7.26 1.55 -6.57
CA LEU A 152 6.06 1.00 -5.96
C LEU A 152 5.62 1.87 -4.78
N ILE A 153 4.38 2.34 -4.82
CA ILE A 153 3.72 3.02 -3.69
C ILE A 153 2.54 2.15 -3.24
N LEU A 154 2.55 1.73 -1.99
CA LEU A 154 1.43 1.05 -1.32
C LEU A 154 0.67 2.08 -0.50
N LEU A 155 -0.61 2.30 -0.81
CA LEU A 155 -1.45 3.30 -0.11
C LEU A 155 -2.56 2.57 0.63
N ASP A 156 -2.41 2.42 1.96
CA ASP A 156 -3.28 1.58 2.78
C ASP A 156 -3.77 2.25 4.09
N PRO A 157 -4.23 3.51 4.07
CA PRO A 157 -4.82 4.13 5.26
C PRO A 157 -6.19 3.50 5.58
N PHE A 158 -6.71 3.77 6.77
CA PHE A 158 -8.13 3.53 7.09
C PHE A 158 -9.04 4.14 6.03
N SER A 159 -10.31 3.68 6.01
CA SER A 159 -11.26 4.09 4.97
C SER A 159 -11.35 5.62 4.80
N PRO A 160 -11.69 6.13 3.61
CA PRO A 160 -11.78 7.56 3.34
C PRO A 160 -12.75 8.32 4.26
N GLN A 161 -13.68 7.61 4.88
CA GLN A 161 -14.60 8.21 5.87
C GLN A 161 -13.94 8.40 7.24
N LYS A 162 -12.95 7.58 7.57
CA LYS A 162 -12.25 7.59 8.85
C LYS A 162 -10.92 8.35 8.82
N CYS A 163 -10.28 8.43 7.66
CA CYS A 163 -8.99 9.07 7.45
C CYS A 163 -8.97 9.89 6.13
N PRO A 164 -9.91 10.87 5.95
CA PRO A 164 -10.06 11.58 4.68
C PRO A 164 -8.82 12.35 4.24
N GLU A 165 -7.97 12.78 5.16
CA GLU A 165 -6.75 13.55 4.92
C GLU A 165 -5.73 12.80 4.06
N LEU A 166 -5.58 11.49 4.23
CA LEU A 166 -4.67 10.66 3.43
C LEU A 166 -5.27 10.22 2.08
N TRP A 167 -6.55 10.50 1.88
CA TRP A 167 -7.25 10.30 0.62
C TRP A 167 -7.53 11.62 -0.12
N SER A 168 -7.02 12.74 0.42
CA SER A 168 -7.20 14.06 -0.18
C SER A 168 -6.53 14.16 -1.54
N GLU A 169 -7.09 15.00 -2.40
CA GLU A 169 -6.56 15.25 -3.73
C GLU A 169 -5.14 15.85 -3.65
N GLU A 170 -4.89 16.65 -2.62
CA GLU A 170 -3.59 17.24 -2.32
C GLU A 170 -2.54 16.15 -2.04
N PHE A 171 -2.82 15.23 -1.12
CA PHE A 171 -1.88 14.17 -0.78
C PHE A 171 -1.68 13.18 -1.93
N ILE A 172 -2.74 12.85 -2.67
CA ILE A 172 -2.67 12.02 -3.89
C ILE A 172 -1.77 12.70 -4.94
N SER A 173 -1.84 14.02 -5.09
CA SER A 173 -0.95 14.76 -6.00
C SER A 173 0.52 14.60 -5.60
N VAL A 174 0.83 14.78 -4.32
CA VAL A 174 2.19 14.59 -3.80
C VAL A 174 2.70 13.17 -4.06
N LEU A 175 1.90 12.14 -3.78
CA LEU A 175 2.28 10.75 -4.07
C LEU A 175 2.50 10.53 -5.57
N THR A 176 1.67 11.14 -6.42
CA THR A 176 1.84 11.05 -7.87
C THR A 176 3.13 11.71 -8.35
N GLU A 177 3.51 12.85 -7.78
CA GLU A 177 4.78 13.51 -8.11
C GLU A 177 6.00 12.66 -7.71
N LYS A 178 5.91 11.96 -6.60
CA LYS A 178 6.95 11.03 -6.13
C LYS A 178 6.99 9.70 -6.90
N LEU A 179 5.98 9.37 -7.70
CA LEU A 179 5.93 8.13 -8.48
C LEU A 179 6.92 8.19 -9.65
N SER A 180 7.73 7.14 -9.84
CA SER A 180 8.63 7.03 -11.00
C SER A 180 7.84 6.87 -12.31
N ILE A 181 8.48 7.08 -13.45
CA ILE A 181 7.83 6.92 -14.76
C ILE A 181 7.28 5.49 -14.92
N LYS A 182 8.02 4.49 -14.46
CA LYS A 182 7.62 3.07 -14.49
C LYS A 182 6.87 2.63 -13.22
N GLY A 183 6.67 3.55 -12.30
CA GLY A 183 6.08 3.26 -11.00
C GLY A 183 4.60 3.01 -11.05
N ARG A 184 4.12 2.31 -10.01
CA ARG A 184 2.71 2.09 -9.76
C ARG A 184 2.34 2.37 -8.32
N LEU A 185 1.17 2.97 -8.15
CA LEU A 185 0.52 3.15 -6.87
C LEU A 185 -0.61 2.14 -6.74
N ILE A 186 -0.63 1.41 -5.64
CA ILE A 186 -1.60 0.34 -5.39
C ILE A 186 -2.36 0.66 -4.11
N THR A 187 -3.68 0.47 -4.15
CA THR A 187 -4.55 0.64 -3.00
C THR A 187 -5.74 -0.32 -3.04
N TYR A 188 -6.24 -0.69 -1.86
CA TYR A 188 -7.47 -1.47 -1.74
C TYR A 188 -8.73 -0.68 -2.14
N SER A 189 -8.64 0.66 -2.19
CA SER A 189 -9.82 1.50 -2.43
C SER A 189 -10.33 1.39 -3.86
N THR A 190 -11.65 1.21 -3.98
CA THR A 190 -12.39 1.25 -5.24
C THR A 190 -13.29 2.49 -5.34
N ALA A 191 -13.19 3.41 -4.37
CA ALA A 191 -14.05 4.59 -4.28
C ALA A 191 -13.88 5.49 -5.51
N ALA A 192 -15.02 5.95 -6.06
CA ALA A 192 -15.02 6.80 -7.25
C ALA A 192 -14.27 8.13 -7.02
N SER A 193 -14.39 8.72 -5.82
CA SER A 193 -13.65 9.92 -5.42
C SER A 193 -12.14 9.74 -5.55
N ILE A 194 -11.61 8.64 -5.02
CA ILE A 194 -10.16 8.32 -5.03
C ILE A 194 -9.67 8.05 -6.45
N ARG A 195 -10.40 7.20 -7.20
CA ARG A 195 -10.09 6.91 -8.61
C ARG A 195 -10.11 8.16 -9.48
N ALA A 196 -11.08 9.06 -9.24
CA ALA A 196 -11.18 10.33 -9.96
C ALA A 196 -10.00 11.25 -9.60
N SER A 197 -9.54 11.28 -8.35
CA SER A 197 -8.35 12.04 -7.94
C SER A 197 -7.09 11.52 -8.63
N PHE A 198 -6.88 10.21 -8.72
CA PHE A 198 -5.77 9.64 -9.51
C PHE A 198 -5.83 10.06 -10.98
N LYS A 199 -7.01 10.03 -11.61
CA LYS A 199 -7.18 10.50 -12.99
C LYS A 199 -6.85 11.98 -13.15
N ARG A 200 -7.33 12.85 -12.22
CA ARG A 200 -7.01 14.29 -12.27
C ARG A 200 -5.54 14.56 -12.05
N ALA A 201 -4.85 13.73 -11.25
CA ALA A 201 -3.40 13.76 -11.10
C ALA A 201 -2.64 13.23 -12.32
N GLY A 202 -3.33 12.83 -13.40
CA GLY A 202 -2.74 12.38 -14.66
C GLY A 202 -2.39 10.91 -14.72
N LEU A 203 -2.85 10.09 -13.77
CA LEU A 203 -2.63 8.64 -13.77
C LEU A 203 -3.71 7.90 -14.56
N LYS A 204 -3.33 6.83 -15.23
CA LYS A 204 -4.23 5.79 -15.72
C LYS A 204 -4.52 4.84 -14.56
N ILE A 205 -5.78 4.43 -14.44
CA ILE A 205 -6.25 3.58 -13.35
C ILE A 205 -6.80 2.26 -13.87
N TYR A 206 -6.56 1.21 -13.10
CA TYR A 206 -6.99 -0.15 -13.37
C TYR A 206 -7.68 -0.74 -12.14
N SER A 207 -8.63 -1.65 -12.38
CA SER A 207 -9.29 -2.42 -11.31
C SER A 207 -8.49 -3.67 -10.98
N ILE A 208 -8.18 -3.88 -9.70
CA ILE A 208 -7.60 -5.14 -9.22
C ILE A 208 -8.66 -6.24 -9.34
N VAL A 209 -8.29 -7.36 -9.98
CA VAL A 209 -9.17 -8.50 -10.17
C VAL A 209 -9.32 -9.25 -8.84
N PRO A 210 -10.54 -9.48 -8.33
CA PRO A 210 -10.74 -10.29 -7.14
C PRO A 210 -10.23 -11.72 -7.34
N LEU A 211 -9.65 -12.33 -6.31
CA LEU A 211 -9.42 -13.76 -6.31
C LEU A 211 -10.76 -14.51 -6.41
N ILE A 212 -10.77 -15.66 -7.11
CA ILE A 212 -11.93 -16.41 -7.62
C ILE A 212 -13.04 -16.64 -6.57
N ASP A 213 -12.73 -16.72 -5.29
CA ASP A 213 -13.70 -16.94 -4.20
C ASP A 213 -14.62 -15.76 -3.91
N ASN A 214 -14.44 -14.62 -4.57
CA ASN A 214 -15.21 -13.40 -4.34
C ASN A 214 -15.95 -12.93 -5.60
N GLN A 215 -16.67 -13.85 -6.27
CA GLN A 215 -17.36 -13.62 -7.55
C GLN A 215 -18.37 -12.45 -7.53
N ASN A 216 -18.78 -11.99 -6.33
CA ASN A 216 -19.70 -10.86 -6.18
C ASN A 216 -19.04 -9.48 -6.18
N LYS A 217 -17.69 -9.41 -6.15
CA LYS A 217 -16.94 -8.15 -6.21
C LYS A 217 -16.38 -7.94 -7.61
N TRP A 218 -16.67 -6.83 -8.23
CA TRP A 218 -16.15 -6.47 -9.57
C TRP A 218 -14.70 -6.01 -9.51
N SER A 219 -14.26 -5.47 -8.36
CA SER A 219 -12.92 -4.98 -8.12
C SER A 219 -12.55 -5.15 -6.66
N SER A 220 -11.29 -5.43 -6.38
CA SER A 220 -10.73 -5.55 -5.02
C SER A 220 -9.85 -4.37 -4.65
N GLY A 221 -9.66 -3.39 -5.55
CA GLY A 221 -8.80 -2.25 -5.35
C GLY A 221 -8.47 -1.53 -6.65
N THR A 222 -7.47 -0.68 -6.60
CA THR A 222 -7.04 0.15 -7.74
C THR A 222 -5.52 0.12 -7.89
N VAL A 223 -5.05 -0.06 -9.12
CA VAL A 223 -3.68 0.24 -9.53
C VAL A 223 -3.71 1.53 -10.34
N ALA A 224 -2.83 2.47 -10.01
CA ALA A 224 -2.68 3.73 -10.73
C ALA A 224 -1.25 3.86 -11.23
N MET A 225 -1.06 4.22 -12.51
CA MET A 225 0.24 4.29 -13.19
C MET A 225 0.33 5.51 -14.09
N ARG A 226 1.55 5.94 -14.41
CA ARG A 226 1.74 7.00 -15.42
C ARG A 226 1.35 6.50 -16.80
N LYS A 227 0.81 7.40 -17.63
CA LYS A 227 0.19 7.09 -18.93
C LYS A 227 1.13 6.44 -19.95
N GLU A 228 2.42 6.68 -19.82
CA GLU A 228 3.45 6.29 -20.80
C GLU A 228 3.78 4.78 -20.82
N LEU A 229 3.15 4.00 -19.93
CA LEU A 229 3.46 2.56 -19.77
C LEU A 229 2.34 1.63 -20.26
N GLU A 230 1.36 2.16 -20.97
CA GLU A 230 0.11 1.44 -21.29
C GLU A 230 0.29 0.16 -22.12
N GLU A 231 1.29 0.09 -22.99
CA GLU A 231 1.36 -0.97 -24.02
C GLU A 231 2.08 -2.24 -23.58
N HIS A 232 2.89 -2.18 -22.52
CA HIS A 232 3.77 -3.29 -22.16
C HIS A 232 3.34 -4.08 -20.91
N PHE A 233 2.30 -3.67 -20.21
CA PHE A 233 2.01 -4.15 -18.85
C PHE A 233 0.76 -5.02 -18.70
N ILE A 234 -0.08 -5.14 -19.71
CA ILE A 234 -1.26 -6.02 -19.65
C ILE A 234 -0.88 -7.35 -20.25
N SER A 235 -0.26 -8.22 -19.45
CA SER A 235 -0.12 -9.64 -19.81
C SER A 235 -1.43 -10.39 -19.54
N GLU A 236 -1.65 -11.52 -20.22
CA GLU A 236 -2.82 -12.38 -20.01
C GLU A 236 -2.99 -12.86 -18.54
N ASN A 237 -1.93 -12.81 -17.75
CA ASN A 237 -1.91 -13.16 -16.31
C ASN A 237 -1.94 -11.95 -15.37
N CYS A 238 -2.34 -10.77 -15.87
CA CYS A 238 -2.36 -9.56 -15.06
C CYS A 238 -3.43 -9.62 -13.98
N GLN A 239 -3.07 -9.28 -12.74
CA GLN A 239 -3.99 -9.24 -11.59
C GLN A 239 -4.84 -7.97 -11.54
N PHE A 240 -4.77 -7.13 -12.58
CA PHE A 240 -5.61 -5.95 -12.75
C PHE A 240 -6.02 -5.79 -14.20
N LYS A 241 -7.13 -5.13 -14.44
CA LYS A 241 -7.76 -4.92 -15.75
C LYS A 241 -8.24 -3.48 -15.89
N GLU A 242 -8.55 -3.07 -17.12
CA GLU A 242 -9.23 -1.80 -17.36
C GLU A 242 -10.56 -1.71 -16.58
N LEU A 243 -10.95 -0.49 -16.25
CA LEU A 243 -12.24 -0.27 -15.61
C LEU A 243 -13.38 -0.72 -16.54
N SER A 244 -14.35 -1.41 -15.97
CA SER A 244 -15.61 -1.71 -16.67
C SER A 244 -16.39 -0.43 -16.99
N THR A 245 -17.28 -0.49 -17.98
CA THR A 245 -18.18 0.62 -18.34
C THR A 245 -18.90 1.20 -17.11
N ARG A 246 -19.41 0.33 -16.24
CA ARG A 246 -20.08 0.75 -15.01
C ARG A 246 -19.18 1.48 -14.04
N GLU A 247 -17.92 1.08 -13.89
CA GLU A 247 -16.94 1.79 -13.06
C GLU A 247 -16.63 3.17 -13.65
N ILE A 248 -16.50 3.26 -14.99
CA ILE A 248 -16.28 4.53 -15.70
C ILE A 248 -17.49 5.47 -15.50
N GLU A 249 -18.71 4.98 -15.67
CA GLU A 249 -19.94 5.75 -15.44
C GLU A 249 -20.01 6.27 -14.00
N HIS A 250 -19.62 5.44 -13.03
CA HIS A 250 -19.60 5.85 -11.63
C HIS A 250 -18.63 7.00 -11.35
N LEU A 251 -17.49 7.08 -12.10
CA LEU A 251 -16.57 8.22 -12.00
C LEU A 251 -17.18 9.55 -12.51
N ALA A 252 -18.22 9.51 -13.31
CA ALA A 252 -18.94 10.70 -13.80
C ALA A 252 -20.03 11.19 -12.84
N THR A 253 -20.27 10.50 -11.72
CA THR A 253 -21.30 10.84 -10.75
C THR A 253 -20.77 11.79 -9.66
N ARG A 254 -21.68 12.26 -8.77
CA ARG A 254 -21.32 13.01 -7.57
C ARG A 254 -20.40 12.23 -6.60
N SER A 255 -20.37 10.90 -6.71
CA SER A 255 -19.46 10.05 -5.92
C SER A 255 -17.97 10.29 -6.24
N SER A 256 -17.66 11.01 -7.31
CA SER A 256 -16.29 11.37 -7.71
C SER A 256 -15.76 12.68 -7.10
N ILE A 257 -16.56 13.35 -6.26
CA ILE A 257 -16.12 14.56 -5.54
C ILE A 257 -14.90 14.19 -4.68
N PRO A 258 -13.78 14.91 -4.82
CA PRO A 258 -12.55 14.57 -4.09
C PRO A 258 -12.69 14.85 -2.59
N TYR A 259 -11.97 14.08 -1.82
CA TYR A 259 -11.65 14.50 -0.45
C TYR A 259 -10.64 15.66 -0.53
N ARG A 260 -10.75 16.60 0.40
CA ARG A 260 -9.84 17.74 0.52
C ARG A 260 -9.10 17.64 1.84
N ASP A 261 -7.86 18.11 1.86
CA ASP A 261 -7.12 18.18 3.12
C ASP A 261 -7.83 19.13 4.08
N PRO A 262 -8.26 18.66 5.27
CA PRO A 262 -8.98 19.50 6.23
C PRO A 262 -8.13 20.63 6.79
N THR A 263 -6.80 20.57 6.66
CA THR A 263 -5.89 21.63 7.10
C THR A 263 -5.74 22.74 6.07
N GLY A 264 -6.23 22.55 4.84
CA GLY A 264 -6.15 23.53 3.76
C GLY A 264 -4.74 23.82 3.26
N LYS A 265 -3.80 22.88 3.51
CA LYS A 265 -2.39 22.99 3.08
C LYS A 265 -2.15 22.21 1.82
#